data_de5afada9c75620659915943ffae206a
#
_entry.id   de5afada9c75620659915943ffae206a
#
_cell.length_a   1.000
_cell.length_b   1.000
_cell.length_c   1.000
_cell.angle_alpha   90.00
_cell.angle_beta   90.00
_cell.angle_gamma   90.00
#
_symmetry.space_group_name_H-M   'P 1'
#
loop_
_entity.id
_entity.type
_entity.pdbx_description
1 polymer ?
#
loop_
_entity_poly.entity_id
_entity_poly.type
_entity_poly.pdbx_seq_one_letter_code
_entity_poly.pdbx_strand_id
1 'polypeptide(L)'
;ADGFAAAVNSFTSQNHGAGKKRRIYQGYVSALKVVFVWGICCTLLLICCPAPVFRIFITEKDVIPLGVDYLRILGVSQLFMSLEITTAGAFSGYGKTVPPSVISIVFTALRIPLALILVHTTLALNGIWWSITISSILKGVLLFVWFYIFMRGEKLIYNRK
;
A
#
# COMPACT_ATOMS: atom_id res chain seq x y z
N ALA A 1 -6.59 1.24 6.62
CA ALA A 1 -6.46 0.75 5.22
C ALA A 1 -7.29 -0.52 5.00
N ASP A 2 -7.30 -1.46 5.94
CA ASP A 2 -7.99 -2.77 5.80
C ASP A 2 -9.51 -2.63 5.60
N GLY A 3 -10.15 -1.68 6.27
CA GLY A 3 -11.56 -1.37 6.05
C GLY A 3 -11.86 -0.95 4.61
N PHE A 4 -10.99 -0.17 3.98
CA PHE A 4 -11.12 0.20 2.57
C PHE A 4 -10.92 -1.01 1.65
N ALA A 5 -9.96 -1.87 1.95
CA ALA A 5 -9.75 -3.10 1.18
C ALA A 5 -10.98 -4.02 1.24
N ALA A 6 -11.55 -4.20 2.43
CA ALA A 6 -12.76 -5.01 2.62
C ALA A 6 -13.97 -4.43 1.86
N ALA A 7 -14.16 -3.12 1.92
CA ALA A 7 -15.23 -2.44 1.17
C ALA A 7 -15.06 -2.58 -0.34
N VAL A 8 -13.83 -2.36 -0.85
CA VAL A 8 -13.51 -2.51 -2.28
C VAL A 8 -13.66 -3.96 -2.73
N ASN A 9 -13.23 -4.93 -1.93
CA ASN A 9 -13.40 -6.34 -2.19
C ASN A 9 -14.90 -6.69 -2.33
N SER A 10 -15.71 -6.33 -1.34
CA SER A 10 -17.14 -6.59 -1.32
C SER A 10 -17.87 -5.93 -2.51
N PHE A 11 -17.55 -4.66 -2.78
CA PHE A 11 -18.10 -3.93 -3.92
C PHE A 11 -17.72 -4.58 -5.26
N THR A 12 -16.45 -4.97 -5.40
CA THR A 12 -15.94 -5.60 -6.62
C THR A 12 -16.58 -6.95 -6.87
N SER A 13 -16.66 -7.82 -5.86
CA SER A 13 -17.24 -9.16 -6.00
C SER A 13 -18.72 -9.11 -6.35
N GLN A 14 -19.52 -8.24 -5.72
CA GLN A 14 -20.94 -8.07 -6.06
C GLN A 14 -21.14 -7.60 -7.51
N ASN A 15 -20.37 -6.60 -7.95
CA ASN A 15 -20.49 -6.10 -9.32
C ASN A 15 -19.88 -7.05 -10.37
N HIS A 16 -18.88 -7.85 -9.97
CA HIS A 16 -18.31 -8.90 -10.83
C HIS A 16 -19.32 -10.01 -11.08
N GLY A 17 -19.98 -10.52 -10.03
CA GLY A 17 -21.06 -11.51 -10.16
C GLY A 17 -22.24 -11.00 -11.00
N ALA A 18 -22.54 -9.70 -10.94
CA ALA A 18 -23.57 -9.04 -11.74
C ALA A 18 -23.13 -8.66 -13.18
N GLY A 19 -21.87 -8.96 -13.59
CA GLY A 19 -21.34 -8.61 -14.90
C GLY A 19 -21.09 -7.11 -15.13
N LYS A 20 -21.20 -6.28 -14.11
CA LYS A 20 -21.16 -4.79 -14.19
C LYS A 20 -19.73 -4.24 -14.16
N LYS A 21 -18.89 -4.59 -15.13
CA LYS A 21 -17.46 -4.22 -15.18
C LYS A 21 -17.20 -2.70 -15.11
N ARG A 22 -18.05 -1.89 -15.76
CA ARG A 22 -17.94 -0.42 -15.72
C ARG A 22 -18.12 0.12 -14.29
N ARG A 23 -19.02 -0.45 -13.50
CA ARG A 23 -19.23 -0.06 -12.11
C ARG A 23 -18.02 -0.40 -11.23
N ILE A 24 -17.40 -1.57 -11.47
CA ILE A 24 -16.17 -1.95 -10.75
C ILE A 24 -15.08 -0.91 -10.98
N TYR A 25 -14.83 -0.53 -12.23
CA TYR A 25 -13.84 0.50 -12.55
C TYR A 25 -14.13 1.84 -11.85
N GLN A 26 -15.37 2.31 -11.94
CA GLN A 26 -15.79 3.56 -11.30
C GLN A 26 -15.65 3.51 -9.78
N GLY A 27 -16.08 2.40 -9.15
CA GLY A 27 -15.95 2.20 -7.71
C GLY A 27 -14.50 2.14 -7.25
N TYR A 28 -13.65 1.43 -7.99
CA TYR A 28 -12.22 1.38 -7.70
C TYR A 28 -11.56 2.76 -7.81
N VAL A 29 -11.83 3.53 -8.86
CA VAL A 29 -11.31 4.90 -9.02
C VAL A 29 -11.80 5.81 -7.89
N SER A 30 -13.05 5.67 -7.47
CA SER A 30 -13.58 6.44 -6.34
C SER A 30 -12.89 6.06 -5.02
N ALA A 31 -12.68 4.78 -4.79
CA ALA A 31 -11.93 4.30 -3.62
C ALA A 31 -10.49 4.80 -3.62
N LEU A 32 -9.82 4.80 -4.78
CA LEU A 32 -8.47 5.34 -4.93
C LEU A 32 -8.38 6.83 -4.53
N LYS A 33 -9.35 7.65 -4.93
CA LYS A 33 -9.38 9.07 -4.54
C LYS A 33 -9.43 9.25 -3.03
N VAL A 34 -10.29 8.49 -2.36
CA VAL A 34 -10.42 8.54 -0.89
C VAL A 34 -9.14 8.07 -0.22
N VAL A 35 -8.60 6.93 -0.66
CA VAL A 35 -7.37 6.34 -0.12
C VAL A 35 -6.15 7.23 -0.39
N PHE A 36 -6.11 7.92 -1.52
CA PHE A 36 -5.05 8.87 -1.84
C PHE A 36 -5.05 10.05 -0.89
N VAL A 37 -6.22 10.68 -0.66
CA VAL A 37 -6.36 11.76 0.32
C VAL A 37 -5.99 11.29 1.73
N TRP A 38 -6.50 10.14 2.14
CA TRP A 38 -6.18 9.52 3.43
C TRP A 38 -4.67 9.24 3.58
N GLY A 39 -4.06 8.63 2.57
CA GLY A 39 -2.63 8.32 2.54
C GLY A 39 -1.76 9.56 2.62
N ILE A 40 -2.12 10.64 1.90
CA ILE A 40 -1.43 11.93 2.01
C ILE A 40 -1.57 12.51 3.42
N CYS A 41 -2.76 12.52 4.00
CA CYS A 41 -2.96 13.00 5.36
C CYS A 41 -2.11 12.24 6.38
N CYS A 42 -2.08 10.90 6.29
CA CYS A 42 -1.23 10.07 7.15
C CYS A 42 0.27 10.34 6.92
N THR A 43 0.70 10.45 5.67
CA THR A 43 2.09 10.77 5.33
C THR A 43 2.51 12.13 5.91
N LEU A 44 1.69 13.17 5.71
CA LEU A 44 1.97 14.49 6.26
C LEU A 44 2.00 14.49 7.79
N LEU A 45 1.08 13.80 8.44
CA LEU A 45 1.04 13.68 9.89
C LEU A 45 2.33 13.05 10.43
N LEU A 46 2.77 11.95 9.84
CA LEU A 46 3.96 11.22 10.30
C LEU A 46 5.27 11.94 9.97
N ILE A 47 5.33 12.71 8.90
CA ILE A 47 6.53 13.47 8.52
C ILE A 47 6.61 14.79 9.30
N CYS A 48 5.50 15.53 9.41
CA CYS A 48 5.49 16.85 10.02
C CYS A 48 5.40 16.81 11.55
N CYS A 49 4.64 15.83 12.10
CA CYS A 49 4.36 15.73 13.52
C CYS A 49 4.76 14.38 14.13
N PRO A 50 5.96 13.82 13.85
CA PRO A 50 6.33 12.50 14.36
C PRO A 50 6.52 12.50 15.89
N ALA A 51 7.12 13.54 16.46
CA ALA A 51 7.39 13.60 17.89
C ALA A 51 6.13 13.64 18.77
N PRO A 52 5.09 14.45 18.49
CA PRO A 52 3.83 14.37 19.21
C PRO A 52 3.16 13.01 19.10
N VAL A 53 3.13 12.43 17.89
CA VAL A 53 2.53 11.11 17.65
C VAL A 53 3.25 10.02 18.45
N PHE A 54 4.59 10.02 18.44
CA PHE A 54 5.37 9.02 19.15
C PHE A 54 5.25 9.13 20.68
N ARG A 55 5.17 10.38 21.21
CA ARG A 55 4.99 10.63 22.65
C ARG A 55 3.67 10.12 23.23
N ILE A 56 2.66 9.88 22.42
CA ILE A 56 1.40 9.28 22.88
C ILE A 56 1.62 7.83 23.34
N PHE A 57 2.60 7.14 22.74
CA PHE A 57 2.86 5.72 23.00
C PHE A 57 4.06 5.49 23.92
N ILE A 58 5.07 6.36 23.86
CA ILE A 58 6.33 6.20 24.59
C ILE A 58 6.75 7.54 25.19
N THR A 59 6.97 7.55 26.51
CA THR A 59 7.36 8.73 27.29
C THR A 59 8.87 8.82 27.57
N GLU A 60 9.62 7.76 27.29
CA GLU A 60 11.06 7.69 27.51
C GLU A 60 11.82 8.62 26.56
N LYS A 61 12.53 9.58 27.14
CA LYS A 61 13.18 10.66 26.36
C LYS A 61 14.29 10.16 25.43
N ASP A 62 14.99 9.10 25.81
CA ASP A 62 16.13 8.56 25.05
C ASP A 62 15.68 7.80 23.78
N VAL A 63 14.44 7.30 23.75
CA VAL A 63 13.87 6.55 22.63
C VAL A 63 13.15 7.46 21.63
N ILE A 64 12.76 8.66 22.05
CA ILE A 64 11.99 9.59 21.19
C ILE A 64 12.71 9.92 19.88
N PRO A 65 14.01 10.27 19.83
CA PRO A 65 14.70 10.59 18.57
C PRO A 65 14.64 9.43 17.57
N LEU A 66 14.87 8.21 18.06
CA LEU A 66 14.81 7.00 17.25
C LEU A 66 13.43 6.74 16.65
N GLY A 67 12.39 6.94 17.47
CA GLY A 67 11.00 6.81 17.05
C GLY A 67 10.57 7.88 16.04
N VAL A 68 11.10 9.09 16.15
CA VAL A 68 10.88 10.18 15.19
C VAL A 68 11.43 9.81 13.81
N ASP A 69 12.66 9.29 13.74
CA ASP A 69 13.27 8.86 12.49
C ASP A 69 12.52 7.70 11.87
N TYR A 70 12.12 6.72 12.69
CA TYR A 70 11.26 5.60 12.28
C TYR A 70 9.94 6.08 11.64
N LEU A 71 9.20 6.97 12.33
CA LEU A 71 7.92 7.46 11.84
C LEU A 71 8.07 8.28 10.55
N ARG A 72 9.13 9.07 10.42
CA ARG A 72 9.40 9.83 9.20
C ARG A 72 9.68 8.92 8.01
N ILE A 73 10.53 7.91 8.18
CA ILE A 73 10.88 6.96 7.13
C ILE A 73 9.65 6.15 6.71
N LEU A 74 8.87 5.63 7.66
CA LEU A 74 7.64 4.91 7.37
C LEU A 74 6.55 5.81 6.78
N GLY A 75 6.50 7.08 7.19
CA GLY A 75 5.57 8.06 6.66
C GLY A 75 5.61 8.15 5.14
N VAL A 76 6.80 8.07 4.54
CA VAL A 76 6.99 8.09 3.08
C VAL A 76 6.24 6.95 2.38
N SER A 77 6.13 5.78 3.00
CA SER A 77 5.48 4.61 2.39
C SER A 77 3.98 4.52 2.64
N GLN A 78 3.39 5.34 3.51
CA GLN A 78 1.98 5.21 3.93
C GLN A 78 0.99 5.32 2.78
N LEU A 79 1.23 6.23 1.86
CA LEU A 79 0.41 6.38 0.65
C LEU A 79 0.43 5.10 -0.21
N PHE A 80 1.62 4.58 -0.46
CA PHE A 80 1.82 3.39 -1.29
C PHE A 80 1.29 2.12 -0.61
N MET A 81 1.44 2.02 0.70
CA MET A 81 0.91 0.92 1.50
C MET A 81 -0.63 0.91 1.47
N SER A 82 -1.26 2.07 1.58
CA SER A 82 -2.71 2.20 1.46
C SER A 82 -3.20 1.84 0.05
N LEU A 83 -2.45 2.23 -0.99
CA LEU A 83 -2.71 1.87 -2.38
C LEU A 83 -2.57 0.35 -2.60
N GLU A 84 -1.51 -0.28 -2.07
CA GLU A 84 -1.29 -1.73 -2.12
C GLU A 84 -2.48 -2.49 -1.56
N ILE A 85 -2.86 -2.19 -0.31
CA ILE A 85 -3.91 -2.90 0.42
C ILE A 85 -5.26 -2.76 -0.29
N THR A 86 -5.59 -1.55 -0.75
CA THR A 86 -6.85 -1.29 -1.47
C THR A 86 -6.90 -2.01 -2.81
N THR A 87 -5.79 -2.03 -3.55
CA THR A 87 -5.70 -2.72 -4.85
C THR A 87 -5.74 -4.24 -4.68
N ALA A 88 -5.11 -4.77 -3.63
CA ALA A 88 -5.21 -6.19 -3.27
C ALA A 88 -6.67 -6.58 -2.97
N GLY A 89 -7.43 -5.71 -2.29
CA GLY A 89 -8.87 -5.88 -2.08
C GLY A 89 -9.65 -5.96 -3.38
N ALA A 90 -9.32 -5.10 -4.37
CA ALA A 90 -9.95 -5.13 -5.69
C ALA A 90 -9.65 -6.44 -6.45
N PHE A 91 -8.41 -6.92 -6.45
CA PHE A 91 -8.05 -8.21 -7.03
C PHE A 91 -8.79 -9.37 -6.37
N SER A 92 -8.88 -9.37 -5.04
CA SER A 92 -9.60 -10.38 -4.27
C SER A 92 -11.09 -10.40 -4.64
N GLY A 93 -11.69 -9.24 -4.84
CA GLY A 93 -13.09 -9.11 -5.31
C GLY A 93 -13.33 -9.66 -6.71
N TYR A 94 -12.31 -9.75 -7.55
CA TYR A 94 -12.34 -10.45 -8.83
C TYR A 94 -12.10 -11.97 -8.70
N GLY A 95 -11.86 -12.49 -7.50
CA GLY A 95 -11.41 -13.86 -7.26
C GLY A 95 -9.97 -14.13 -7.69
N LYS A 96 -9.20 -13.08 -8.01
CA LYS A 96 -7.79 -13.18 -8.44
C LYS A 96 -6.85 -12.82 -7.30
N THR A 97 -6.68 -13.73 -6.35
CA THR A 97 -5.83 -13.53 -5.17
C THR A 97 -4.35 -13.82 -5.42
N VAL A 98 -4.01 -14.56 -6.49
CA VAL A 98 -2.63 -14.95 -6.80
C VAL A 98 -1.72 -13.75 -7.07
N PRO A 99 -2.07 -12.75 -7.92
CA PRO A 99 -1.20 -11.61 -8.19
C PRO A 99 -0.79 -10.83 -6.93
N PRO A 100 -1.71 -10.39 -6.05
CA PRO A 100 -1.32 -9.68 -4.85
C PRO A 100 -0.52 -10.54 -3.87
N SER A 101 -0.83 -11.84 -3.77
CA SER A 101 -0.09 -12.76 -2.89
C SER A 101 1.35 -12.95 -3.36
N VAL A 102 1.58 -13.18 -4.65
CA VAL A 102 2.94 -13.35 -5.21
C VAL A 102 3.76 -12.08 -5.00
N ILE A 103 3.23 -10.91 -5.34
CA ILE A 103 3.93 -9.63 -5.14
C ILE A 103 4.24 -9.43 -3.65
N SER A 104 3.28 -9.67 -2.77
CA SER A 104 3.48 -9.49 -1.33
C SER A 104 4.56 -10.43 -0.78
N ILE A 105 4.55 -11.71 -1.15
CA ILE A 105 5.54 -12.69 -0.70
C ILE A 105 6.93 -12.34 -1.22
N VAL A 106 7.08 -12.07 -2.52
CA VAL A 106 8.37 -11.77 -3.15
C VAL A 106 9.00 -10.52 -2.54
N PHE A 107 8.25 -9.42 -2.46
CA PHE A 107 8.81 -8.17 -1.94
C PHE A 107 9.00 -8.17 -0.42
N THR A 108 8.23 -8.97 0.32
CA THR A 108 8.47 -9.17 1.75
C THR A 108 9.73 -10.01 1.99
N ALA A 109 9.96 -11.04 1.18
CA ALA A 109 11.20 -11.81 1.22
C ALA A 109 12.42 -10.96 0.83
N LEU A 110 12.30 -10.11 -0.21
CA LEU A 110 13.36 -9.18 -0.63
C LEU A 110 13.73 -8.14 0.43
N ARG A 111 12.90 -7.89 1.44
CA ARG A 111 13.25 -7.01 2.57
C ARG A 111 14.47 -7.52 3.33
N ILE A 112 14.61 -8.84 3.47
CA ILE A 112 15.71 -9.43 4.26
C ILE A 112 17.06 -9.10 3.64
N PRO A 113 17.37 -9.48 2.38
CA PRO A 113 18.63 -9.14 1.77
C PRO A 113 18.85 -7.63 1.62
N LEU A 114 17.78 -6.87 1.32
CA LEU A 114 17.86 -5.41 1.22
C LEU A 114 18.21 -4.77 2.56
N ALA A 115 17.61 -5.23 3.67
CA ALA A 115 17.93 -4.76 5.00
C ALA A 115 19.40 -5.08 5.38
N LEU A 116 19.87 -6.29 5.07
CA LEU A 116 21.26 -6.69 5.32
C LEU A 116 22.24 -5.78 4.56
N ILE A 117 21.97 -5.48 3.29
CA ILE A 117 22.81 -4.57 2.51
C ILE A 117 22.80 -3.16 3.10
N LEU A 118 21.62 -2.62 3.44
CA LEU A 118 21.48 -1.25 3.91
C LEU A 118 22.04 -1.04 5.33
N VAL A 119 22.00 -2.04 6.21
CA VAL A 119 22.56 -1.98 7.55
C VAL A 119 24.09 -1.86 7.51
N HIS A 120 24.74 -2.46 6.52
CA HIS A 120 26.19 -2.33 6.34
C HIS A 120 26.64 -0.99 5.72
N THR A 121 25.69 -0.12 5.38
CA THR A 121 25.97 1.25 4.93
C THR A 121 25.96 2.22 6.13
N THR A 122 26.20 3.51 5.85
CA THR A 122 26.12 4.60 6.84
C THR A 122 24.73 4.76 7.47
N LEU A 123 23.70 4.08 6.93
CA LEU A 123 22.33 4.13 7.43
C LEU A 123 22.12 3.31 8.71
N ALA A 124 22.98 2.31 8.98
CA ALA A 124 22.89 1.45 10.16
C ALA A 124 21.44 0.97 10.43
N LEU A 125 20.87 1.31 11.60
CA LEU A 125 19.50 0.92 11.96
C LEU A 125 18.43 1.48 11.00
N ASN A 126 18.60 2.70 10.49
CA ASN A 126 17.71 3.32 9.53
C ASN A 126 17.62 2.52 8.22
N GLY A 127 18.64 1.74 7.87
CA GLY A 127 18.65 0.86 6.71
C GLY A 127 17.57 -0.19 6.73
N ILE A 128 17.21 -0.73 7.92
CA ILE A 128 16.10 -1.66 8.09
C ILE A 128 14.77 -0.97 7.73
N TRP A 129 14.55 0.24 8.22
CA TRP A 129 13.32 0.99 7.99
C TRP A 129 13.18 1.42 6.52
N TRP A 130 14.30 1.81 5.90
CA TRP A 130 14.33 2.11 4.47
C TRP A 130 14.03 0.86 3.61
N SER A 131 14.48 -0.32 4.01
CA SER A 131 14.16 -1.56 3.28
C SER A 131 12.64 -1.84 3.28
N ILE A 132 11.97 -1.59 4.41
CA ILE A 132 10.52 -1.71 4.53
C ILE A 132 9.82 -0.68 3.62
N THR A 133 10.25 0.57 3.68
CA THR A 133 9.70 1.67 2.89
C THR A 133 9.83 1.42 1.40
N ILE A 134 11.02 1.09 0.91
CA ILE A 134 11.28 0.80 -0.51
C ILE A 134 10.43 -0.36 -0.99
N SER A 135 10.40 -1.48 -0.25
CA SER A 135 9.60 -2.63 -0.66
C SER A 135 8.10 -2.33 -0.69
N SER A 136 7.59 -1.51 0.24
CA SER A 136 6.17 -1.11 0.27
C SER A 136 5.82 -0.19 -0.90
N ILE A 137 6.71 0.74 -1.26
CA ILE A 137 6.53 1.60 -2.44
C ILE A 137 6.46 0.75 -3.70
N LEU A 138 7.42 -0.17 -3.88
CA LEU A 138 7.46 -1.04 -5.06
C LEU A 138 6.21 -1.94 -5.15
N LYS A 139 5.77 -2.53 -4.04
CA LYS A 139 4.54 -3.32 -4.00
C LYS A 139 3.31 -2.50 -4.39
N GLY A 140 3.15 -1.33 -3.81
CA GLY A 140 2.02 -0.45 -4.09
C GLY A 140 1.95 -0.05 -5.56
N VAL A 141 3.08 0.38 -6.13
CA VAL A 141 3.18 0.78 -7.54
C VAL A 141 2.92 -0.41 -8.47
N LEU A 142 3.58 -1.55 -8.23
CA LEU A 142 3.43 -2.73 -9.10
C LEU A 142 2.00 -3.29 -9.08
N LEU A 143 1.39 -3.41 -7.91
CA LEU A 143 0.01 -3.86 -7.80
C LEU A 143 -0.96 -2.93 -8.51
N PHE A 144 -0.79 -1.61 -8.33
CA PHE A 144 -1.60 -0.61 -8.99
C PHE A 144 -1.48 -0.70 -10.52
N VAL A 145 -0.26 -0.74 -11.05
CA VAL A 145 0.01 -0.85 -12.50
C VAL A 145 -0.57 -2.15 -13.05
N TRP A 146 -0.36 -3.26 -12.37
CA TRP A 146 -0.90 -4.55 -12.79
C TRP A 146 -2.42 -4.55 -12.83
N PHE A 147 -3.08 -4.05 -11.80
CA PHE A 147 -4.54 -3.96 -11.77
C PHE A 147 -5.07 -3.03 -12.87
N TYR A 148 -4.39 -1.91 -13.12
CA TYR A 148 -4.76 -0.99 -14.18
C TYR A 148 -4.68 -1.64 -15.58
N ILE A 149 -3.60 -2.39 -15.86
CA ILE A 149 -3.43 -3.14 -17.11
C ILE A 149 -4.51 -4.22 -17.23
N PHE A 150 -4.77 -4.95 -16.14
CA PHE A 150 -5.81 -5.97 -16.07
C PHE A 150 -7.20 -5.39 -16.41
N MET A 151 -7.57 -4.29 -15.79
CA MET A 151 -8.86 -3.61 -16.06
C MET A 151 -8.95 -3.06 -17.48
N ARG A 152 -7.86 -2.60 -18.06
CA ARG A 152 -7.80 -2.16 -19.46
C ARG A 152 -8.05 -3.33 -20.42
N GLY A 153 -7.46 -4.47 -20.18
CA GLY A 153 -7.68 -5.70 -20.95
C GLY A 153 -9.15 -6.15 -20.91
N GLU A 154 -9.75 -6.14 -19.73
CA GLU A 154 -11.16 -6.47 -19.54
C GLU A 154 -12.11 -5.52 -20.29
N LYS A 155 -11.78 -4.22 -20.34
CA LYS A 155 -12.56 -3.22 -21.09
C LYS A 155 -12.48 -3.42 -22.59
N LEU A 156 -11.33 -3.78 -23.13
CA LEU A 156 -11.13 -4.06 -24.56
C LEU A 156 -11.92 -5.30 -25.02
N ILE A 157 -11.98 -6.34 -24.19
CA ILE A 157 -12.75 -7.55 -24.47
C ILE A 157 -14.26 -7.27 -24.46
N TYR A 158 -14.72 -6.42 -23.56
CA TYR A 158 -16.13 -6.05 -23.45
C TYR A 158 -16.64 -5.24 -24.66
N ASN A 159 -15.80 -4.33 -25.19
CA ASN A 159 -16.16 -3.48 -26.35
C ASN A 159 -16.12 -4.24 -27.69
N ARG A 160 -15.62 -5.49 -27.71
CA ARG A 160 -15.60 -6.35 -28.92
C ARG A 160 -16.78 -7.31 -29.01
N LYS A 161 -17.62 -7.39 -27.98
CA LYS A 161 -18.87 -8.17 -27.96
C LYS A 161 -20.07 -7.23 -28.04
#